data_0cf737ab0bcc0d433f2b1ab1302479f4
#
_entry.id   0cf737ab0bcc0d433f2b1ab1302479f4
#
_cell.length_a   1.000
_cell.length_b   1.000
_cell.length_c   1.000
_cell.angle_alpha   90.00
_cell.angle_beta   90.00
_cell.angle_gamma   90.00
#
_symmetry.space_group_name_H-M   'P 1'
#
loop_
_entity.id
_entity.type
_entity.pdbx_description
1 polymer ?
#
loop_
_entity_poly.entity_id
_entity_poly.type
_entity_poly.pdbx_seq_one_letter_code
_entity_poly.pdbx_strand_id
1 'polypeptide(L)'
;RPHKILNFDRLEDPQSMDKIMSLIGATPIDWAFKTECCGAGLSVSRTDLVGRLSGNILKDADDRGAEAVIVACPMCHSNLDMRRPAINHYLAKPVTIPVLYITQAIGLAVGLTPKELGLGRHFVAVNLKEAEVCLK
;
A
#
# COMPACT_ATOMS: atom_id res chain seq x y z
N ARG A 1 -23.45 -2.68 1.51
CA ARG A 1 -22.24 -1.84 1.30
C ARG A 1 -22.33 -0.65 2.24
N PRO A 2 -21.28 -0.34 3.04
CA PRO A 2 -21.34 0.71 4.07
C PRO A 2 -21.73 2.08 3.53
N HIS A 3 -21.30 2.47 2.34
CA HIS A 3 -21.60 3.78 1.73
C HIS A 3 -23.10 4.00 1.49
N LYS A 4 -23.90 2.96 1.25
CA LYS A 4 -25.36 3.10 1.10
C LYS A 4 -26.06 3.45 2.41
N ILE A 5 -25.42 3.13 3.54
CA ILE A 5 -25.96 3.33 4.88
C ILE A 5 -25.31 4.55 5.52
N LEU A 6 -23.99 4.66 5.45
CA LEU A 6 -23.21 5.67 6.16
C LEU A 6 -22.87 6.89 5.32
N ASN A 7 -22.83 6.73 4.00
CA ASN A 7 -22.51 7.79 3.02
C ASN A 7 -21.30 8.68 3.43
N PHE A 8 -20.24 8.04 3.96
CA PHE A 8 -19.11 8.77 4.53
C PHE A 8 -17.96 9.00 3.57
N ASP A 9 -17.95 8.32 2.41
CA ASP A 9 -16.90 8.44 1.40
C ASP A 9 -17.41 8.15 -0.02
N ARG A 10 -16.64 8.54 -1.02
CA ARG A 10 -16.96 8.32 -2.45
C ARG A 10 -16.52 6.92 -2.85
N LEU A 11 -17.25 6.29 -3.76
CA LEU A 11 -16.93 4.94 -4.26
C LEU A 11 -15.81 4.96 -5.30
N GLU A 12 -15.92 5.92 -6.21
CA GLU A 12 -15.03 6.05 -7.35
C GLU A 12 -13.71 6.73 -6.96
N ASP A 13 -13.75 7.56 -5.92
CA ASP A 13 -12.59 8.30 -5.43
C ASP A 13 -12.65 8.44 -3.90
N PRO A 14 -12.35 7.36 -3.16
CA PRO A 14 -12.36 7.40 -1.71
C PRO A 14 -11.23 8.28 -1.15
N GLN A 15 -11.58 9.17 -0.22
CA GLN A 15 -10.68 10.17 0.35
C GLN A 15 -10.33 9.92 1.83
N SER A 16 -10.99 8.95 2.48
CA SER A 16 -10.83 8.75 3.92
C SER A 16 -9.41 8.36 4.31
N MET A 17 -8.75 7.47 3.56
CA MET A 17 -7.37 7.09 3.82
C MET A 17 -6.42 8.26 3.56
N ASP A 18 -6.62 8.99 2.48
CA ASP A 18 -5.79 10.15 2.12
C ASP A 18 -5.85 11.23 3.20
N LYS A 19 -7.06 11.50 3.74
CA LYS A 19 -7.23 12.44 4.85
C LYS A 19 -6.48 11.98 6.11
N ILE A 20 -6.55 10.69 6.44
CA ILE A 20 -5.82 10.13 7.57
C ILE A 20 -4.31 10.26 7.35
N MET A 21 -3.81 9.93 6.15
CA MET A 21 -2.40 10.07 5.82
C MET A 21 -1.94 11.54 5.91
N SER A 22 -2.72 12.47 5.40
CA SER A 22 -2.42 13.91 5.51
C SER A 22 -2.37 14.38 6.97
N LEU A 23 -3.28 13.89 7.82
CA LEU A 23 -3.30 14.25 9.25
C LEU A 23 -2.08 13.78 10.02
N ILE A 24 -1.45 12.69 9.58
CA ILE A 24 -0.21 12.18 10.19
C ILE A 24 1.07 12.71 9.50
N GLY A 25 0.94 13.69 8.61
CA GLY A 25 2.06 14.37 7.97
C GLY A 25 2.56 13.74 6.67
N ALA A 26 1.92 12.69 6.19
CA ALA A 26 2.23 12.12 4.87
C ALA A 26 1.56 12.92 3.74
N THR A 27 2.14 12.85 2.54
CA THR A 27 1.58 13.47 1.34
C THR A 27 0.96 12.40 0.43
N PRO A 28 -0.38 12.26 0.42
CA PRO A 28 -1.04 11.34 -0.50
C PRO A 28 -0.82 11.76 -1.96
N ILE A 29 -0.52 10.79 -2.81
CA ILE A 29 -0.39 10.98 -4.25
C ILE A 29 -1.74 10.63 -4.88
N ASP A 30 -2.25 11.52 -5.73
CA ASP A 30 -3.44 11.22 -6.53
C ASP A 30 -3.07 10.25 -7.66
N TRP A 31 -3.78 9.12 -7.74
CA TRP A 31 -3.50 8.05 -8.70
C TRP A 31 -4.73 7.22 -9.05
N ALA A 32 -4.75 6.68 -10.28
CA ALA A 32 -5.88 5.95 -10.81
C ALA A 32 -6.07 4.55 -10.19
N PHE A 33 -5.04 3.99 -9.56
CA PHE A 33 -5.05 2.62 -9.00
C PHE A 33 -5.55 2.53 -7.55
N LYS A 34 -6.01 3.63 -6.96
CA LYS A 34 -6.52 3.70 -5.58
C LYS A 34 -7.63 2.67 -5.29
N THR A 35 -8.50 2.41 -6.26
CA THR A 35 -9.65 1.49 -6.15
C THR A 35 -9.46 0.17 -6.88
N GLU A 36 -8.31 -0.03 -7.51
CA GLU A 36 -8.04 -1.24 -8.28
C GLU A 36 -7.82 -2.46 -7.40
N CYS A 37 -8.25 -3.61 -7.91
CA CYS A 37 -8.15 -4.88 -7.19
C CYS A 37 -6.76 -5.50 -7.35
N CYS A 38 -6.13 -5.88 -6.23
CA CYS A 38 -4.87 -6.64 -6.23
C CYS A 38 -5.02 -8.11 -6.69
N GLY A 39 -6.23 -8.55 -6.99
CA GLY A 39 -6.50 -9.93 -7.38
C GLY A 39 -6.67 -10.91 -6.21
N ALA A 40 -7.03 -10.44 -4.99
CA ALA A 40 -7.11 -11.26 -3.79
C ALA A 40 -7.95 -12.54 -3.94
N GLY A 41 -9.10 -12.46 -4.62
CA GLY A 41 -9.97 -13.61 -4.90
C GLY A 41 -9.35 -14.68 -5.83
N LEU A 42 -8.27 -14.34 -6.53
CA LEU A 42 -7.57 -15.20 -7.48
C LEU A 42 -6.26 -15.77 -6.91
N SER A 43 -5.93 -15.48 -5.65
CA SER A 43 -4.62 -15.74 -5.05
C SER A 43 -4.21 -17.22 -5.04
N VAL A 44 -5.17 -18.14 -5.13
CA VAL A 44 -4.92 -19.59 -5.18
C VAL A 44 -5.10 -20.14 -6.59
N SER A 45 -6.13 -19.67 -7.32
CA SER A 45 -6.55 -20.26 -8.60
C SER A 45 -5.81 -19.69 -9.81
N ARG A 46 -5.45 -18.39 -9.79
CA ARG A 46 -4.86 -17.67 -10.92
C ARG A 46 -3.77 -16.70 -10.46
N THR A 47 -2.68 -17.27 -9.97
CA THR A 47 -1.51 -16.50 -9.49
C THR A 47 -0.86 -15.63 -10.58
N ASP A 48 -0.98 -16.04 -11.84
CA ASP A 48 -0.55 -15.27 -13.01
C ASP A 48 -1.29 -13.93 -13.11
N LEU A 49 -2.62 -13.93 -12.91
CA LEU A 49 -3.42 -12.71 -12.92
C LEU A 49 -3.12 -11.83 -11.71
N VAL A 50 -2.91 -12.44 -10.53
CA VAL A 50 -2.53 -11.69 -9.32
C VAL A 50 -1.20 -10.95 -9.55
N GLY A 51 -0.20 -11.62 -10.14
CA GLY A 51 1.09 -11.00 -10.47
C GLY A 51 0.94 -9.79 -11.38
N ARG A 52 0.10 -9.87 -12.41
CA ARG A 52 -0.16 -8.75 -13.34
C ARG A 52 -0.93 -7.61 -12.68
N LEU A 53 -2.03 -7.90 -11.97
CA LEU A 53 -2.86 -6.88 -11.32
C LEU A 53 -2.06 -6.14 -10.24
N SER A 54 -1.39 -6.88 -9.37
CA SER A 54 -0.52 -6.31 -8.34
C SER A 54 0.66 -5.56 -8.94
N GLY A 55 1.21 -6.05 -10.08
CA GLY A 55 2.29 -5.40 -10.80
C GLY A 55 1.90 -4.03 -11.34
N ASN A 56 0.70 -3.91 -11.92
CA ASN A 56 0.19 -2.62 -12.42
C ASN A 56 0.06 -1.60 -11.29
N ILE A 57 -0.50 -2.01 -10.13
CA ILE A 57 -0.63 -1.15 -8.94
C ILE A 57 0.74 -0.64 -8.48
N LEU A 58 1.69 -1.55 -8.28
CA LEU A 58 3.02 -1.19 -7.77
C LEU A 58 3.83 -0.37 -8.77
N LYS A 59 3.72 -0.71 -10.07
CA LYS A 59 4.40 0.04 -11.12
C LYS A 59 3.90 1.47 -11.20
N ASP A 60 2.59 1.71 -11.19
CA ASP A 60 2.05 3.07 -11.26
C ASP A 60 2.44 3.89 -10.02
N ALA A 61 2.46 3.28 -8.84
CA ALA A 61 2.94 3.93 -7.63
C ALA A 61 4.44 4.32 -7.73
N ASP A 62 5.28 3.41 -8.23
CA ASP A 62 6.72 3.65 -8.43
C ASP A 62 6.98 4.73 -9.48
N ASP A 63 6.28 4.67 -10.62
CA ASP A 63 6.37 5.65 -11.70
C ASP A 63 5.98 7.08 -11.23
N ARG A 64 5.11 7.19 -10.24
CA ARG A 64 4.70 8.47 -9.62
C ARG A 64 5.63 8.93 -8.50
N GLY A 65 6.66 8.16 -8.19
CA GLY A 65 7.63 8.47 -7.14
C GLY A 65 7.09 8.29 -5.72
N ALA A 66 6.09 7.43 -5.53
CA ALA A 66 5.60 7.12 -4.19
C ALA A 66 6.67 6.40 -3.37
N GLU A 67 6.80 6.77 -2.09
CA GLU A 67 7.75 6.14 -1.15
C GLU A 67 7.21 4.84 -0.56
N ALA A 68 5.89 4.70 -0.48
CA ALA A 68 5.21 3.48 -0.02
C ALA A 68 3.80 3.40 -0.58
N VAL A 69 3.25 2.18 -0.65
CA VAL A 69 1.82 1.94 -0.89
C VAL A 69 1.14 1.62 0.43
N ILE A 70 0.11 2.39 0.79
CA ILE A 70 -0.64 2.20 2.03
C ILE A 70 -1.88 1.36 1.77
N VAL A 71 -2.08 0.32 2.56
CA VAL A 71 -3.21 -0.59 2.44
C VAL A 71 -3.94 -0.78 3.77
N ALA A 72 -5.26 -1.04 3.70
CA ALA A 72 -6.07 -1.42 4.86
C ALA A 72 -6.38 -2.93 4.88
N CYS A 73 -6.35 -3.58 3.73
CA CYS A 73 -6.73 -4.98 3.55
C CYS A 73 -5.51 -5.92 3.71
N PRO A 74 -5.57 -6.95 4.59
CA PRO A 74 -4.47 -7.90 4.77
C PRO A 74 -4.19 -8.73 3.50
N MET A 75 -5.20 -9.03 2.68
CA MET A 75 -4.98 -9.74 1.41
C MET A 75 -4.24 -8.87 0.39
N CYS A 76 -4.53 -7.55 0.36
CA CYS A 76 -3.77 -6.63 -0.48
C CYS A 76 -2.32 -6.55 -0.03
N HIS A 77 -2.07 -6.42 1.27
CA HIS A 77 -0.71 -6.44 1.80
C HIS A 77 0.02 -7.72 1.39
N SER A 78 -0.57 -8.89 1.66
CA SER A 78 0.03 -10.17 1.30
C SER A 78 0.34 -10.27 -0.20
N ASN A 79 -0.58 -9.88 -1.09
CA ASN A 79 -0.34 -9.96 -2.52
C ASN A 79 0.73 -8.97 -2.99
N LEU A 80 0.71 -7.73 -2.50
CA LEU A 80 1.63 -6.69 -2.95
C LEU A 80 3.03 -6.80 -2.34
N ASP A 81 3.16 -7.33 -1.13
CA ASP A 81 4.45 -7.47 -0.44
C ASP A 81 5.07 -8.86 -0.66
N MET A 82 4.37 -9.94 -0.26
CA MET A 82 4.95 -11.29 -0.23
C MET A 82 5.17 -11.90 -1.62
N ARG A 83 4.36 -11.51 -2.63
CA ARG A 83 4.45 -12.03 -3.99
C ARG A 83 5.37 -11.24 -4.89
N ARG A 84 6.23 -10.40 -4.34
CA ARG A 84 7.10 -9.49 -5.08
C ARG A 84 7.93 -10.16 -6.17
N PRO A 85 8.54 -11.36 -5.98
CA PRO A 85 9.26 -12.04 -7.06
C PRO A 85 8.37 -12.39 -8.25
N ALA A 86 7.15 -12.89 -7.97
CA ALA A 86 6.18 -13.22 -9.01
C ALA A 86 5.66 -11.97 -9.74
N ILE A 87 5.43 -10.88 -9.01
CA ILE A 87 5.04 -9.57 -9.57
C ILE A 87 6.13 -9.05 -10.51
N ASN A 88 7.37 -9.00 -10.04
CA ASN A 88 8.50 -8.47 -10.80
C ASN A 88 8.81 -9.28 -12.07
N HIS A 89 8.39 -10.55 -12.13
CA HIS A 89 8.48 -11.35 -13.35
C HIS A 89 7.65 -10.76 -14.51
N TYR A 90 6.56 -10.05 -14.22
CA TYR A 90 5.69 -9.43 -15.22
C TYR A 90 6.05 -7.97 -15.53
N LEU A 91 7.02 -7.41 -14.82
CA LEU A 91 7.43 -6.01 -14.99
C LEU A 91 8.73 -5.93 -15.79
N ALA A 92 8.84 -4.93 -16.66
CA ALA A 92 10.06 -4.66 -17.40
C ALA A 92 11.23 -4.25 -16.48
N LYS A 93 10.92 -3.60 -15.36
CA LYS A 93 11.86 -3.21 -14.31
C LYS A 93 11.31 -3.65 -12.96
N PRO A 94 12.10 -4.33 -12.12
CA PRO A 94 11.68 -4.67 -10.76
C PRO A 94 11.34 -3.45 -9.92
N VAL A 95 10.25 -3.54 -9.15
CA VAL A 95 9.79 -2.49 -8.24
C VAL A 95 10.15 -2.88 -6.81
N THR A 96 10.65 -1.94 -6.04
CA THR A 96 11.09 -2.14 -4.64
C THR A 96 10.32 -1.29 -3.63
N ILE A 97 9.27 -0.60 -4.08
CA ILE A 97 8.43 0.22 -3.21
C ILE A 97 7.81 -0.64 -2.09
N PRO A 98 7.93 -0.28 -0.80
CA PRO A 98 7.35 -1.03 0.30
C PRO A 98 5.83 -0.86 0.36
N VAL A 99 5.17 -1.83 1.00
CA VAL A 99 3.73 -1.80 1.25
C VAL A 99 3.50 -1.83 2.75
N LEU A 100 2.79 -0.83 3.28
CA LEU A 100 2.49 -0.73 4.71
C LEU A 100 0.98 -0.81 4.97
N TYR A 101 0.64 -1.35 6.14
CA TYR A 101 -0.71 -1.15 6.66
C TYR A 101 -0.88 0.31 7.10
N ILE A 102 -2.09 0.85 6.92
CA ILE A 102 -2.46 2.16 7.45
C ILE A 102 -2.16 2.28 8.95
N THR A 103 -2.36 1.20 9.71
CA THR A 103 -2.05 1.15 11.15
C THR A 103 -0.55 1.24 11.44
N GLN A 104 0.31 0.72 10.56
CA GLN A 104 1.76 0.87 10.68
C GLN A 104 2.20 2.31 10.41
N ALA A 105 1.62 2.94 9.37
CA ALA A 105 1.89 4.35 9.08
C ALA A 105 1.47 5.26 10.25
N ILE A 106 0.28 5.04 10.82
CA ILE A 106 -0.18 5.75 12.01
C ILE A 106 0.77 5.49 13.20
N GLY A 107 1.16 4.22 13.41
CA GLY A 107 2.08 3.85 14.50
C GLY A 107 3.42 4.56 14.40
N LEU A 108 4.01 4.66 13.21
CA LEU A 108 5.23 5.44 12.97
C LEU A 108 5.03 6.91 13.34
N ALA A 109 3.93 7.52 12.90
CA ALA A 109 3.65 8.92 13.15
C ALA A 109 3.44 9.26 14.63
N VAL A 110 2.97 8.30 15.45
CA VAL A 110 2.84 8.47 16.90
C VAL A 110 4.07 8.01 17.68
N GLY A 111 5.17 7.69 16.98
CA GLY A 111 6.46 7.40 17.58
C GLY A 111 6.71 5.95 18.00
N LEU A 112 5.92 4.99 17.53
CA LEU A 112 6.20 3.57 17.73
C LEU A 112 7.42 3.15 16.90
N THR A 113 8.24 2.28 17.47
CA THR A 113 9.45 1.79 16.81
C THR A 113 9.14 0.82 15.66
N PRO A 114 10.00 0.73 14.64
CA PRO A 114 9.86 -0.26 13.56
C PRO A 114 9.75 -1.71 14.07
N LYS A 115 10.36 -2.02 15.20
CA LYS A 115 10.29 -3.34 15.85
C LYS A 115 8.89 -3.61 16.41
N GLU A 116 8.30 -2.66 17.11
CA GLU A 116 6.93 -2.78 17.65
C GLU A 116 5.89 -2.93 16.54
N LEU A 117 6.11 -2.24 15.41
CA LEU A 117 5.25 -2.31 14.23
C LEU A 117 5.50 -3.53 13.34
N GLY A 118 6.52 -4.34 13.64
CA GLY A 118 6.86 -5.53 12.89
C GLY A 118 7.39 -5.25 11.48
N LEU A 119 7.91 -4.05 11.20
CA LEU A 119 8.36 -3.66 9.85
C LEU A 119 9.50 -4.54 9.33
N GLY A 120 10.30 -5.13 10.21
CA GLY A 120 11.34 -6.09 9.82
C GLY A 120 10.83 -7.45 9.33
N ARG A 121 9.51 -7.67 9.33
CA ARG A 121 8.87 -8.91 8.83
C ARG A 121 8.32 -8.76 7.41
N HIS A 122 8.41 -7.57 6.81
CA HIS A 122 8.03 -7.34 5.44
C HIS A 122 9.01 -8.01 4.47
N PHE A 123 8.52 -8.49 3.35
CA PHE A 123 9.36 -9.08 2.30
C PHE A 123 10.16 -8.01 1.55
N VAL A 124 9.60 -6.81 1.45
CA VAL A 124 10.30 -5.64 0.93
C VAL A 124 10.66 -4.71 2.09
N ALA A 125 11.94 -4.39 2.22
CA ALA A 125 12.43 -3.52 3.29
C ALA A 125 11.73 -2.16 3.28
N VAL A 126 11.27 -1.73 4.45
CA VAL A 126 10.62 -0.43 4.65
C VAL A 126 11.70 0.61 4.97
N ASN A 127 12.08 1.39 3.95
CA ASN A 127 13.06 2.46 4.06
C ASN A 127 12.38 3.77 3.64
N LEU A 128 11.71 4.44 4.58
CA LEU A 128 11.07 5.73 4.34
C LEU A 128 12.08 6.85 4.59
N LYS A 129 12.29 7.72 3.61
CA LYS A 129 13.31 8.79 3.66
C LYS A 129 13.05 9.83 4.73
N GLU A 130 11.78 10.03 5.11
CA GLU A 130 11.35 11.05 6.06
C GLU A 130 10.72 10.50 7.35
N ALA A 131 10.78 9.19 7.61
CA ALA A 131 10.24 8.62 8.84
C ALA A 131 10.90 9.17 10.13
N GLU A 132 12.04 9.84 10.01
CA GLU A 132 12.73 10.52 11.12
C GLU A 132 12.24 11.94 11.37
N VAL A 133 11.50 12.55 10.45
CA VAL A 133 11.10 13.98 10.53
C VAL A 133 9.80 14.19 11.32
N CYS A 134 8.97 13.17 11.44
CA CYS A 134 7.72 13.24 12.22
C CYS A 134 7.91 13.08 13.73
N LEU A 135 9.15 13.03 14.24
CA LEU A 135 9.47 12.86 15.67
C LEU A 135 9.99 14.15 16.33
N LYS A 136 9.54 15.32 15.86
CA LYS A 136 9.81 16.58 16.59
C LYS A 136 8.54 17.25 17.02
#